data_2594de83f8ce0ac18f034c4fb34de33b
#
_entry.id   2594de83f8ce0ac18f034c4fb34de33b
#
_cell.length_a   1.000
_cell.length_b   1.000
_cell.length_c   1.000
_cell.angle_alpha   90.00
_cell.angle_beta   90.00
_cell.angle_gamma   90.00
#
_symmetry.space_group_name_H-M   'P 1'
#
loop_
_entity.id
_entity.type
_entity.pdbx_description
1 polymer ?
#
loop_
_entity_poly.entity_id
_entity_poly.type
_entity_poly.pdbx_seq_one_letter_code
_entity_poly.pdbx_strand_id
1 'polypeptide(L)'
;MLIIAGTFEVDPDRRDEFIAQKEAGMRASRAEAGCIDYVVSADPLVPGRAYLFERWESKEHLAPHLARMGAAAKTPDPAAVPMLAADLQQYEIAAVGPIGS
;
A
#
# COMPACT_ATOMS: atom_id res chain seq x y z
N MET A 1 14.54 7.17 -5.75
CA MET A 1 13.74 6.35 -4.84
C MET A 1 12.45 7.05 -4.47
N LEU A 2 11.37 6.32 -4.41
CA LEU A 2 10.05 6.83 -4.06
C LEU A 2 9.48 6.05 -2.88
N ILE A 3 8.73 6.75 -2.03
CA ILE A 3 7.89 6.14 -1.00
C ILE A 3 6.44 6.52 -1.28
N ILE A 4 5.53 5.55 -1.21
CA ILE A 4 4.11 5.78 -1.12
C ILE A 4 3.70 5.36 0.28
N ALA A 5 3.08 6.26 1.02
CA ALA A 5 2.67 6.00 2.39
C ALA A 5 1.38 6.72 2.73
N GLY A 6 0.62 6.13 3.63
CA GLY A 6 -0.61 6.72 4.12
C GLY A 6 -1.52 5.70 4.79
N THR A 7 -2.80 6.01 4.79
CA THR A 7 -3.79 5.26 5.56
C THR A 7 -5.00 4.90 4.73
N PHE A 8 -5.62 3.77 5.09
CA PHE A 8 -6.96 3.39 4.69
C PHE A 8 -7.86 3.40 5.93
N GLU A 9 -9.10 3.85 5.76
CA GLU A 9 -10.14 3.70 6.77
C GLU A 9 -11.16 2.68 6.27
N VAL A 10 -11.48 1.71 7.10
CA VAL A 10 -12.45 0.65 6.83
C VAL A 10 -13.34 0.44 8.05
N ASP A 11 -14.39 -0.37 7.90
CA ASP A 11 -15.19 -0.80 9.05
C ASP A 11 -14.27 -1.48 10.08
N PRO A 12 -14.24 -1.00 11.34
CA PRO A 12 -13.40 -1.59 12.39
C PRO A 12 -13.60 -3.09 12.58
N ASP A 13 -14.83 -3.58 12.41
CA ASP A 13 -15.16 -4.99 12.57
C ASP A 13 -14.66 -5.85 11.41
N ARG A 14 -14.25 -5.23 10.31
CA ARG A 14 -13.78 -5.90 9.09
C ARG A 14 -12.33 -5.58 8.73
N ARG A 15 -11.59 -4.89 9.61
CA ARG A 15 -10.21 -4.50 9.31
C ARG A 15 -9.28 -5.70 9.11
N ASP A 16 -9.40 -6.72 9.94
CA ASP A 16 -8.55 -7.91 9.81
C ASP A 16 -8.85 -8.66 8.50
N GLU A 17 -10.11 -8.72 8.10
CA GLU A 17 -10.51 -9.25 6.80
C GLU A 17 -9.93 -8.43 5.66
N PHE A 18 -10.00 -7.09 5.76
CA PHE A 18 -9.42 -6.17 4.77
C PHE A 18 -7.93 -6.43 4.57
N ILE A 19 -7.17 -6.52 5.66
CA ILE A 19 -5.72 -6.77 5.62
C ILE A 19 -5.43 -8.14 5.02
N ALA A 20 -6.19 -9.17 5.42
CA ALA A 20 -6.05 -10.51 4.87
C ALA A 20 -6.30 -10.52 3.35
N GLN A 21 -7.27 -9.76 2.87
CA GLN A 21 -7.56 -9.63 1.44
C GLN A 21 -6.43 -8.93 0.65
N LYS A 22 -5.58 -8.14 1.32
CA LYS A 22 -4.42 -7.48 0.70
C LYS A 22 -3.18 -8.37 0.61
N GLU A 23 -3.18 -9.53 1.25
CA GLU A 23 -1.99 -10.38 1.34
C GLU A 23 -1.47 -10.84 -0.02
N ALA A 24 -2.36 -11.30 -0.91
CA ALA A 24 -1.95 -11.72 -2.26
C ALA A 24 -1.34 -10.55 -3.05
N GLY A 25 -1.91 -9.35 -2.92
CA GLY A 25 -1.38 -8.13 -3.53
C GLY A 25 -0.02 -7.72 -2.97
N MET A 26 0.19 -7.89 -1.66
CA MET A 26 1.49 -7.64 -1.04
C MET A 26 2.56 -8.59 -1.60
N ARG A 27 2.26 -9.88 -1.73
CA ARG A 27 3.18 -10.86 -2.30
C ARG A 27 3.52 -10.55 -3.74
N ALA A 28 2.50 -10.24 -4.57
CA ALA A 28 2.68 -9.90 -5.96
C ALA A 28 3.51 -8.63 -6.13
N SER A 29 3.24 -7.60 -5.33
CA SER A 29 3.96 -6.32 -5.38
C SER A 29 5.42 -6.48 -4.99
N ARG A 30 5.70 -7.26 -3.94
CA ARG A 30 7.08 -7.54 -3.50
C ARG A 30 7.90 -8.28 -4.55
N ALA A 31 7.25 -9.01 -5.46
CA ALA A 31 7.92 -9.72 -6.55
C ALA A 31 8.17 -8.83 -7.77
N GLU A 32 7.61 -7.64 -7.83
CA GLU A 32 7.80 -6.72 -8.95
C GLU A 32 9.19 -6.09 -8.92
N ALA A 33 9.78 -5.88 -10.11
CA ALA A 33 11.10 -5.27 -10.24
C ALA A 33 11.09 -3.87 -9.60
N GLY A 34 12.11 -3.57 -8.79
CA GLY A 34 12.29 -2.28 -8.13
C GLY A 34 11.45 -2.07 -6.87
N CYS A 35 10.61 -3.03 -6.49
CA CYS A 35 9.91 -2.97 -5.21
C CYS A 35 10.87 -3.31 -4.07
N ILE A 36 11.11 -2.36 -3.18
CA ILE A 36 12.00 -2.55 -2.03
C ILE A 36 11.20 -3.00 -0.82
N ASP A 37 10.08 -2.34 -0.54
CA ASP A 37 9.15 -2.68 0.53
C ASP A 37 7.72 -2.53 0.03
N TYR A 38 6.84 -3.35 0.56
CA TYR A 38 5.40 -3.23 0.37
C TYR A 38 4.67 -3.88 1.54
N VAL A 39 3.92 -3.10 2.31
CA VAL A 39 3.20 -3.64 3.47
C VAL A 39 1.89 -2.87 3.71
N VAL A 40 0.87 -3.62 4.09
CA VAL A 40 -0.38 -3.11 4.66
C VAL A 40 -0.49 -3.69 6.06
N SER A 41 -0.63 -2.84 7.07
CA SER A 41 -0.68 -3.29 8.46
C SER A 41 -1.69 -2.51 9.28
N ALA A 42 -2.20 -3.13 10.34
CA ALA A 42 -3.16 -2.52 11.23
C ALA A 42 -2.53 -1.42 12.09
N ASP A 43 -3.26 -0.31 12.29
CA ASP A 43 -2.93 0.66 13.33
C ASP A 43 -3.36 0.06 14.68
N PRO A 44 -2.44 -0.13 15.63
CA PRO A 44 -2.80 -0.73 16.92
C PRO A 44 -3.65 0.18 17.82
N LEU A 45 -3.75 1.47 17.50
CA LEU A 45 -4.46 2.46 18.31
C LEU A 45 -5.79 2.91 17.72
N VAL A 46 -5.99 2.73 16.40
CA VAL A 46 -7.21 3.16 15.71
C VAL A 46 -7.85 1.95 15.02
N PRO A 47 -8.98 1.44 15.56
CA PRO A 47 -9.54 0.15 15.13
C PRO A 47 -9.89 0.02 13.65
N GLY A 48 -10.32 1.11 12.99
CA GLY A 48 -10.69 1.10 11.57
C GLY A 48 -9.56 1.50 10.62
N ARG A 49 -8.34 1.65 11.11
CA ARG A 49 -7.22 2.16 10.29
C ARG A 49 -6.21 1.08 9.95
N ALA A 50 -5.78 1.10 8.69
CA ALA A 50 -4.63 0.34 8.22
C ALA A 50 -3.64 1.30 7.55
N TYR A 51 -2.36 1.02 7.68
CA TYR A 51 -1.30 1.76 7.01
C TYR A 51 -0.84 1.03 5.77
N LEU A 52 -0.54 1.80 4.71
CA LEU A 52 0.20 1.34 3.54
C LEU A 52 1.59 1.99 3.56
N PHE A 53 2.61 1.19 3.32
CA PHE A 53 3.96 1.68 3.06
C PHE A 53 4.54 0.93 1.88
N GLU A 54 5.00 1.68 0.87
CA GLU A 54 5.68 1.15 -0.31
C GLU A 54 6.95 1.93 -0.55
N ARG A 55 8.01 1.23 -0.93
CA ARG A 55 9.26 1.86 -1.34
C ARG A 55 9.72 1.26 -2.67
N TRP A 56 10.03 2.14 -3.63
CA TRP A 56 10.39 1.77 -5.01
C TRP A 56 11.71 2.40 -5.40
N GLU A 57 12.51 1.70 -6.20
CA GLU A 57 13.80 2.19 -6.67
C GLU A 57 13.67 3.45 -7.53
N SER A 58 12.62 3.54 -8.37
CA SER A 58 12.41 4.66 -9.29
C SER A 58 10.96 4.79 -9.74
N LYS A 59 10.63 5.91 -10.39
CA LYS A 59 9.33 6.11 -11.04
C LYS A 59 9.07 5.07 -12.13
N GLU A 60 10.10 4.68 -12.87
CA GLU A 60 10.02 3.69 -13.94
C GLU A 60 9.65 2.31 -13.41
N HIS A 61 10.06 1.97 -12.19
CA HIS A 61 9.67 0.74 -11.52
C HIS A 61 8.26 0.82 -10.94
N LEU A 62 7.85 1.99 -10.47
CA LEU A 62 6.51 2.21 -9.94
C LEU A 62 5.44 2.15 -11.04
N ALA A 63 5.73 2.65 -12.23
CA ALA A 63 4.74 2.79 -13.30
C ALA A 63 4.05 1.48 -13.71
N PRO A 64 4.75 0.34 -13.90
CA PRO A 64 4.07 -0.94 -14.18
C PRO A 64 3.18 -1.40 -13.03
N HIS A 65 3.58 -1.15 -11.79
CA HIS A 65 2.77 -1.45 -10.62
C HIS A 65 1.45 -0.68 -10.63
N LEU A 66 1.50 0.63 -10.88
CA LEU A 66 0.29 1.47 -10.95
C LEU A 66 -0.62 1.03 -12.10
N ALA A 67 -0.05 0.65 -13.25
CA ALA A 67 -0.81 0.15 -14.39
C ALA A 67 -1.55 -1.15 -14.03
N ARG A 68 -0.90 -2.08 -13.33
CA ARG A 68 -1.51 -3.34 -12.87
C ARG A 68 -2.62 -3.06 -11.86
N MET A 69 -2.41 -2.16 -10.91
CA MET A 69 -3.41 -1.79 -9.92
C MET A 69 -4.63 -1.13 -10.57
N GLY A 70 -4.41 -0.23 -11.55
CA GLY A 70 -5.49 0.41 -12.30
C GLY A 70 -6.30 -0.60 -13.12
N ALA A 71 -5.67 -1.59 -13.73
CA ALA A 71 -6.35 -2.66 -14.45
C ALA A 71 -7.21 -3.53 -13.50
N ALA A 72 -6.67 -3.88 -12.34
CA ALA A 72 -7.40 -4.65 -11.32
C ALA A 72 -8.63 -3.89 -10.79
N ALA A 73 -8.55 -2.56 -10.68
CA ALA A 73 -9.66 -1.73 -10.21
C ALA A 73 -10.86 -1.72 -11.17
N LYS A 74 -10.69 -2.12 -12.43
CA LYS A 74 -11.78 -2.20 -13.41
C LYS A 74 -12.67 -3.43 -13.21
N THR A 75 -12.20 -4.44 -12.49
CA THR A 75 -12.94 -5.66 -12.17
C THR A 75 -12.88 -5.90 -10.65
N PRO A 76 -13.57 -5.06 -9.86
CA PRO A 76 -13.52 -5.18 -8.41
C PRO A 76 -14.11 -6.49 -7.92
N ASP A 77 -13.51 -7.08 -6.89
CA ASP A 77 -14.04 -8.25 -6.21
C ASP A 77 -15.28 -7.85 -5.41
N PRO A 78 -16.46 -8.47 -5.66
CA PRO A 78 -17.67 -8.18 -4.88
C PRO A 78 -17.52 -8.50 -3.39
N ALA A 79 -16.60 -9.40 -3.02
CA ALA A 79 -16.32 -9.76 -1.62
C ALA A 79 -15.33 -8.82 -0.93
N ALA A 80 -14.76 -7.84 -1.65
CA ALA A 80 -13.80 -6.91 -1.08
C ALA A 80 -14.42 -6.08 0.03
N VAL A 81 -13.70 -5.93 1.14
CA VAL A 81 -14.10 -5.00 2.21
C VAL A 81 -13.99 -3.57 1.66
N PRO A 82 -15.08 -2.78 1.73
CA PRO A 82 -15.05 -1.42 1.21
C PRO A 82 -14.05 -0.53 1.96
N MET A 83 -13.27 0.25 1.21
CA MET A 83 -12.51 1.36 1.78
C MET A 83 -13.43 2.57 1.94
N LEU A 84 -13.55 3.07 3.16
CA LEU A 84 -14.37 4.24 3.48
C LEU A 84 -13.63 5.54 3.18
N ALA A 85 -12.30 5.51 3.31
CA ALA A 85 -11.42 6.62 2.96
C ALA A 85 -10.00 6.10 2.70
N ALA A 86 -9.25 6.83 1.90
CA ALA A 86 -7.83 6.60 1.67
C ALA A 86 -7.11 7.94 1.60
N ASP A 87 -5.99 8.04 2.31
CA ASP A 87 -5.12 9.21 2.30
C ASP A 87 -3.69 8.73 2.05
N LEU A 88 -3.29 8.71 0.78
CA LEU A 88 -1.99 8.21 0.34
C LEU A 88 -1.21 9.34 -0.32
N GLN A 89 0.08 9.44 0.00
CA GLN A 89 0.98 10.41 -0.57
C GLN A 89 2.18 9.72 -1.22
N GLN A 90 2.67 10.30 -2.30
CA GLN A 90 3.93 9.90 -2.93
C GLN A 90 5.02 10.89 -2.51
N TYR A 91 6.14 10.34 -2.01
CA TYR A 91 7.30 11.10 -1.59
C TYR A 91 8.49 10.79 -2.49
N GLU A 92 9.09 11.81 -3.08
CA GLU A 92 10.38 11.68 -3.76
C GLU A 92 11.49 11.83 -2.71
N ILE A 93 12.39 10.85 -2.65
CA ILE A 93 13.44 10.81 -1.64
C ILE A 93 14.67 11.54 -2.18
N ALA A 94 15.04 12.63 -1.49
CA ALA A 94 16.21 13.43 -1.84
C ALA A 94 17.51 12.80 -1.29
N ALA A 95 17.44 12.16 -0.12
CA ALA A 95 18.60 11.53 0.50
C ALA A 95 18.15 10.46 1.48
N VAL A 96 19.00 9.45 1.66
CA VAL A 96 18.81 8.38 2.64
C VAL A 96 20.05 8.31 3.48
N GLY A 97 19.90 8.23 4.80
CA GLY A 97 21.03 8.12 5.73
C GLY A 97 20.57 7.58 7.07
N PRO A 98 21.53 7.42 8.01
CA PRO A 98 21.21 6.99 9.37
C PRO A 98 20.29 7.98 10.07
N ILE A 99 19.48 7.48 11.01
CA ILE A 99 18.62 8.32 11.84
C ILE A 99 19.48 9.35 12.58
N GLY A 100 19.07 10.61 12.55
CA GLY A 100 19.74 11.67 13.26
C GLY A 100 20.99 12.25 12.57
N SER A 101 21.24 11.85 11.33
CA SER A 101 22.36 12.40 10.55
C SER A 101 22.02 13.74 9.89
#